data_8b9763da609af07487abc837f6d45918
#
_entry.id   8b9763da609af07487abc837f6d45918
#
_cell.length_a   1.000
_cell.length_b   1.000
_cell.length_c   1.000
_cell.angle_alpha   90.00
_cell.angle_beta   90.00
_cell.angle_gamma   90.00
#
_symmetry.space_group_name_H-M   'P 1'
#
loop_
_entity.id
_entity.type
_entity.pdbx_description
1 polymer ?
#
loop_
_entity_poly.entity_id
_entity_poly.type
_entity_poly.pdbx_seq_one_letter_code
_entity_poly.pdbx_strand_id
1 'polypeptide(L)'
;MNTMNFSVQFKVRGDDFGGHFINGISMADSESFWKCKLVSADDDKNVYESADGYKIIAYHVKKGDVFECYTVFENNTDSVVTLDMISSFAITDLDFDTLHRATSFWSAEGKMLSQKLTDLNMERSWSGHGIRIEKFGQVGSMPVRKWFPFVAIENSEKNEFIGVQLYCPSSWQIELFRYKEPLTLLGGLADFDYGHWCKEIKPNESFTTPKAVVAVGDSLLKVCDMLVKAQQPDISPVDEDLPVIFNEYCTSWGNPTIENLEKTAKKLQGSGVKYLVMDSGWYKEEDKNWWETIGDWNVSKKLFPNGLKEVNDMIKSYGLVPGIWFEMENVAPLSQI
;
A
#
# COMPACT_ATOMS: atom_id res chain seq x y z
N MET A 1 0.92 -8.59 27.87
CA MET A 1 0.45 -8.47 26.49
C MET A 1 -0.41 -9.68 26.21
N ASN A 2 -1.67 -9.49 25.86
CA ASN A 2 -2.50 -10.60 25.40
C ASN A 2 -1.88 -11.14 24.11
N THR A 3 -1.83 -12.45 23.98
CA THR A 3 -1.36 -13.13 22.77
C THR A 3 -2.27 -12.71 21.62
N MET A 4 -1.70 -12.12 20.54
CA MET A 4 -2.46 -11.80 19.35
C MET A 4 -2.96 -13.09 18.70
N ASN A 5 -4.23 -13.14 18.36
CA ASN A 5 -4.83 -14.28 17.68
C ASN A 5 -4.75 -14.07 16.17
N PHE A 6 -3.64 -14.50 15.57
CA PHE A 6 -3.49 -14.51 14.13
C PHE A 6 -4.36 -15.58 13.47
N SER A 7 -4.93 -15.25 12.32
CA SER A 7 -5.79 -16.11 11.54
C SER A 7 -5.61 -15.82 10.04
N VAL A 8 -6.50 -16.33 9.22
CA VAL A 8 -6.61 -16.06 7.79
C VAL A 8 -8.07 -15.89 7.40
N GLN A 9 -8.30 -15.10 6.37
CA GLN A 9 -9.59 -15.04 5.68
C GLN A 9 -9.35 -15.25 4.19
N PHE A 10 -10.15 -16.10 3.57
CA PHE A 10 -10.07 -16.38 2.14
C PHE A 10 -11.41 -16.89 1.61
N LYS A 11 -11.61 -16.76 0.30
CA LYS A 11 -12.80 -17.26 -0.38
C LYS A 11 -12.43 -17.90 -1.71
N VAL A 12 -12.88 -19.11 -1.91
CA VAL A 12 -12.85 -19.83 -3.18
C VAL A 12 -14.12 -19.51 -3.95
N ARG A 13 -14.00 -19.32 -5.25
CA ARG A 13 -15.13 -19.08 -6.16
C ARG A 13 -16.10 -20.26 -6.14
N GLY A 14 -17.37 -19.93 -6.01
CA GLY A 14 -18.45 -20.93 -5.90
C GLY A 14 -18.89 -21.22 -4.46
N ASP A 15 -18.05 -20.98 -3.47
CA ASP A 15 -18.44 -21.08 -2.06
C ASP A 15 -19.26 -19.85 -1.62
N ASP A 16 -20.18 -20.05 -0.68
CA ASP A 16 -20.93 -18.95 -0.09
C ASP A 16 -20.04 -18.11 0.83
N PHE A 17 -20.42 -16.85 1.02
CA PHE A 17 -19.84 -15.99 2.05
C PHE A 17 -20.79 -15.86 3.23
N GLY A 18 -20.21 -15.70 4.42
CA GLY A 18 -20.96 -15.67 5.66
C GLY A 18 -21.83 -14.43 5.78
N GLY A 19 -22.84 -14.54 6.62
CA GLY A 19 -23.59 -13.41 7.14
C GLY A 19 -25.00 -13.24 6.61
N HIS A 20 -25.87 -13.20 7.56
CA HIS A 20 -27.23 -12.71 7.42
C HIS A 20 -27.26 -11.26 7.91
N PHE A 21 -28.01 -10.36 7.27
CA PHE A 21 -28.12 -8.94 7.63
C PHE A 21 -26.78 -8.18 7.61
N ILE A 22 -26.17 -8.12 6.45
CA ILE A 22 -24.87 -7.48 6.24
C ILE A 22 -25.06 -5.97 5.99
N ASN A 23 -24.23 -5.14 6.64
CA ASN A 23 -24.15 -3.69 6.38
C ASN A 23 -23.36 -3.34 5.11
N GLY A 24 -22.82 -4.32 4.45
CA GLY A 24 -22.03 -4.22 3.23
C GLY A 24 -21.67 -5.62 2.75
N ILE A 25 -20.92 -5.70 1.67
CA ILE A 25 -20.50 -6.98 1.12
C ILE A 25 -19.10 -7.28 1.65
N SER A 26 -18.94 -8.44 2.31
CA SER A 26 -17.65 -8.98 2.69
C SER A 26 -17.48 -10.37 2.14
N MET A 27 -16.26 -10.68 1.70
CA MET A 27 -15.85 -12.04 1.36
C MET A 27 -15.15 -12.74 2.54
N ALA A 28 -15.00 -12.06 3.68
CA ALA A 28 -14.56 -12.67 4.93
C ALA A 28 -15.68 -13.55 5.53
N ASP A 29 -15.30 -14.38 6.49
CA ASP A 29 -16.20 -15.32 7.15
C ASP A 29 -16.93 -16.25 6.16
N SER A 30 -16.21 -16.65 5.10
CA SER A 30 -16.76 -17.44 4.00
C SER A 30 -16.88 -18.92 4.33
N GLU A 31 -17.70 -19.63 3.53
CA GLU A 31 -17.81 -21.08 3.61
C GLU A 31 -16.43 -21.75 3.39
N SER A 32 -15.57 -21.19 2.51
CA SER A 32 -14.21 -21.69 2.30
C SER A 32 -13.39 -21.72 3.59
N PHE A 33 -13.48 -20.67 4.40
CA PHE A 33 -12.83 -20.61 5.70
C PHE A 33 -13.42 -21.63 6.69
N TRP A 34 -14.75 -21.75 6.76
CA TRP A 34 -15.43 -22.67 7.67
C TRP A 34 -15.20 -24.15 7.35
N LYS A 35 -14.93 -24.49 6.08
CA LYS A 35 -14.55 -25.84 5.66
C LYS A 35 -13.14 -26.23 6.11
N CYS A 36 -12.29 -25.27 6.51
CA CYS A 36 -10.92 -25.53 6.93
C CYS A 36 -10.82 -25.83 8.42
N LYS A 37 -9.88 -26.72 8.76
CA LYS A 37 -9.50 -27.02 10.14
C LYS A 37 -8.11 -26.54 10.40
N LEU A 38 -7.88 -25.89 11.54
CA LEU A 38 -6.56 -25.60 12.05
C LEU A 38 -5.88 -26.93 12.43
N VAL A 39 -4.84 -27.33 11.71
CA VAL A 39 -4.12 -28.58 11.93
C VAL A 39 -2.79 -28.41 12.66
N SER A 40 -2.21 -27.22 12.61
CA SER A 40 -1.00 -26.86 13.33
C SER A 40 -0.94 -25.37 13.60
N ALA A 41 -0.46 -25.00 14.78
CA ALA A 41 -0.16 -23.61 15.15
C ALA A 41 1.15 -23.59 15.92
N ASP A 42 2.02 -22.66 15.57
CA ASP A 42 3.26 -22.36 16.29
C ASP A 42 3.46 -20.83 16.39
N ASP A 43 4.60 -20.39 16.89
CA ASP A 43 4.90 -18.97 17.13
C ASP A 43 4.99 -18.15 15.84
N ASP A 44 5.19 -18.81 14.69
CA ASP A 44 5.44 -18.13 13.40
C ASP A 44 4.35 -18.36 12.36
N LYS A 45 3.46 -19.34 12.54
CA LYS A 45 2.43 -19.67 11.55
C LYS A 45 1.29 -20.50 12.09
N ASN A 46 0.17 -20.38 11.43
CA ASN A 46 -0.99 -21.28 11.53
C ASN A 46 -1.19 -22.02 10.19
N VAL A 47 -1.43 -23.31 10.26
CA VAL A 47 -1.67 -24.17 9.11
C VAL A 47 -3.11 -24.69 9.16
N TYR A 48 -3.83 -24.46 8.06
CA TYR A 48 -5.20 -24.89 7.89
C TYR A 48 -5.29 -25.86 6.72
N GLU A 49 -6.13 -26.86 6.84
CA GLU A 49 -6.43 -27.81 5.77
C GLU A 49 -7.95 -27.93 5.57
N SER A 50 -8.37 -27.91 4.33
CA SER A 50 -9.74 -28.15 3.89
C SER A 50 -9.94 -29.62 3.52
N ALA A 51 -11.15 -30.14 3.75
CA ALA A 51 -11.54 -31.44 3.23
C ALA A 51 -11.56 -31.49 1.68
N ASP A 52 -11.66 -30.33 1.04
CA ASP A 52 -11.65 -30.19 -0.42
C ASP A 52 -10.23 -30.30 -1.03
N GLY A 53 -9.16 -30.34 -0.20
CA GLY A 53 -7.78 -30.50 -0.64
C GLY A 53 -6.99 -29.19 -0.75
N TYR A 54 -7.43 -28.12 -0.09
CA TYR A 54 -6.63 -26.89 0.03
C TYR A 54 -5.80 -26.92 1.30
N LYS A 55 -4.60 -26.34 1.24
CA LYS A 55 -3.80 -26.06 2.43
C LYS A 55 -3.44 -24.59 2.46
N ILE A 56 -3.69 -23.95 3.60
CA ILE A 56 -3.44 -22.52 3.80
C ILE A 56 -2.46 -22.38 4.96
N ILE A 57 -1.39 -21.60 4.73
CA ILE A 57 -0.36 -21.33 5.73
C ILE A 57 -0.34 -19.82 5.97
N ALA A 58 -0.85 -19.39 7.11
CA ALA A 58 -0.85 -17.99 7.54
C ALA A 58 0.39 -17.76 8.40
N TYR A 59 1.39 -17.09 7.83
CA TYR A 59 2.62 -16.72 8.51
C TYR A 59 2.45 -15.42 9.30
N HIS A 60 3.06 -15.37 10.51
CA HIS A 60 3.14 -14.20 11.38
C HIS A 60 4.48 -14.17 12.10
N VAL A 61 5.54 -14.15 11.30
CA VAL A 61 6.94 -14.33 11.76
C VAL A 61 7.41 -13.11 12.54
N LYS A 62 7.85 -13.31 13.77
CA LYS A 62 8.39 -12.24 14.60
C LYS A 62 9.74 -11.74 14.06
N LYS A 63 9.82 -10.43 13.79
CA LYS A 63 11.01 -9.73 13.30
C LYS A 63 11.31 -8.54 14.24
N GLY A 64 12.17 -8.75 15.23
CA GLY A 64 12.42 -7.73 16.25
C GLY A 64 11.14 -7.38 17.03
N ASP A 65 10.69 -6.15 16.91
CA ASP A 65 9.51 -5.64 17.63
C ASP A 65 8.20 -5.74 16.82
N VAL A 66 8.24 -6.27 15.59
CA VAL A 66 7.08 -6.40 14.70
C VAL A 66 6.88 -7.84 14.27
N PHE A 67 5.71 -8.10 13.62
CA PHE A 67 5.41 -9.36 12.95
C PHE A 67 5.32 -9.12 11.45
N GLU A 68 6.03 -9.93 10.66
CA GLU A 68 5.86 -10.00 9.22
C GLU A 68 4.81 -11.05 8.90
N CYS A 69 3.72 -10.64 8.24
CA CYS A 69 2.57 -11.47 7.94
C CYS A 69 2.42 -11.66 6.43
N TYR A 70 2.12 -12.88 6.01
CA TYR A 70 1.71 -13.24 4.65
C TYR A 70 1.03 -14.61 4.65
N THR A 71 0.27 -14.90 3.62
CA THR A 71 -0.43 -16.18 3.49
C THR A 71 0.02 -16.92 2.23
N VAL A 72 0.22 -18.22 2.35
CA VAL A 72 0.43 -19.14 1.23
C VAL A 72 -0.80 -20.03 1.10
N PHE A 73 -1.38 -20.07 -0.10
CA PHE A 73 -2.45 -21.00 -0.48
C PHE A 73 -1.86 -22.08 -1.40
N GLU A 74 -2.05 -23.33 -1.07
CA GLU A 74 -1.62 -24.49 -1.85
C GLU A 74 -2.85 -25.24 -2.37
N ASN A 75 -2.92 -25.43 -3.68
CA ASN A 75 -3.97 -26.22 -4.31
C ASN A 75 -3.51 -27.68 -4.48
N ASN A 76 -3.92 -28.54 -3.56
CA ASN A 76 -3.62 -29.98 -3.61
C ASN A 76 -4.79 -30.80 -4.22
N THR A 77 -5.70 -30.14 -4.94
CA THR A 77 -6.80 -30.80 -5.67
C THR A 77 -6.37 -31.19 -7.10
N ASP A 78 -7.20 -31.97 -7.77
CA ASP A 78 -6.98 -32.36 -9.19
C ASP A 78 -7.54 -31.33 -10.19
N SER A 79 -8.09 -30.20 -9.72
CA SER A 79 -8.74 -29.18 -10.55
C SER A 79 -8.19 -27.78 -10.29
N VAL A 80 -8.41 -26.85 -11.22
CA VAL A 80 -8.11 -25.44 -11.04
C VAL A 80 -9.04 -24.85 -9.98
N VAL A 81 -8.46 -24.15 -9.01
CA VAL A 81 -9.17 -23.41 -7.96
C VAL A 81 -9.02 -21.94 -8.21
N THR A 82 -10.10 -21.18 -8.12
CA THR A 82 -10.07 -19.72 -8.24
C THR A 82 -10.31 -19.09 -6.87
N LEU A 83 -9.35 -18.30 -6.40
CA LEU A 83 -9.54 -17.45 -5.23
C LEU A 83 -10.20 -16.14 -5.64
N ASP A 84 -11.24 -15.75 -4.92
CA ASP A 84 -11.89 -14.43 -5.02
C ASP A 84 -11.44 -13.48 -3.90
N MET A 85 -10.79 -14.01 -2.84
CA MET A 85 -10.22 -13.26 -1.73
C MET A 85 -9.19 -14.12 -1.00
N ILE A 86 -8.10 -13.49 -0.56
CA ILE A 86 -7.17 -14.05 0.41
C ILE A 86 -6.47 -12.91 1.17
N SER A 87 -6.49 -12.97 2.48
CA SER A 87 -5.86 -11.96 3.34
C SER A 87 -4.35 -12.21 3.49
N SER A 88 -3.57 -11.14 3.51
CA SER A 88 -2.15 -11.17 3.90
C SER A 88 -1.98 -11.32 5.41
N PHE A 89 -2.92 -10.78 6.16
CA PHE A 89 -3.03 -10.88 7.61
C PHE A 89 -4.49 -10.89 8.03
N ALA A 90 -4.79 -11.54 9.13
CA ALA A 90 -6.04 -11.42 9.87
C ALA A 90 -5.73 -11.56 11.36
N ILE A 91 -6.32 -10.69 12.17
CA ILE A 91 -6.19 -10.69 13.64
C ILE A 91 -7.59 -10.71 14.21
N THR A 92 -7.90 -11.71 15.03
CA THR A 92 -9.23 -11.96 15.56
C THR A 92 -9.31 -11.67 17.06
N ASP A 93 -10.52 -11.70 17.59
CA ASP A 93 -10.82 -11.52 19.02
C ASP A 93 -10.34 -10.18 19.58
N LEU A 94 -10.45 -9.16 18.75
CA LEU A 94 -10.02 -7.81 19.08
C LEU A 94 -11.08 -7.07 19.90
N ASP A 95 -10.63 -6.38 20.96
CA ASP A 95 -11.42 -5.51 21.81
C ASP A 95 -10.87 -4.09 21.72
N PHE A 96 -11.26 -3.36 20.68
CA PHE A 96 -10.81 -2.02 20.32
C PHE A 96 -12.00 -1.10 20.07
N ASP A 97 -11.83 0.20 20.23
CA ASP A 97 -12.89 1.21 20.12
C ASP A 97 -12.65 2.30 19.09
N THR A 98 -11.40 2.45 18.60
CA THR A 98 -11.03 3.52 17.67
C THR A 98 -10.22 2.98 16.51
N LEU A 99 -10.56 3.48 15.30
CA LEU A 99 -9.84 3.23 14.05
C LEU A 99 -9.05 4.48 13.66
N HIS A 100 -7.75 4.29 13.35
CA HIS A 100 -6.88 5.30 12.78
C HIS A 100 -6.49 4.88 11.36
N ARG A 101 -6.61 5.80 10.41
CA ARG A 101 -6.20 5.61 9.01
C ARG A 101 -5.70 6.92 8.41
N ALA A 102 -4.78 6.84 7.46
CA ALA A 102 -4.20 8.01 6.85
C ALA A 102 -4.74 8.23 5.43
N THR A 103 -5.11 9.47 5.13
CA THR A 103 -5.50 9.84 3.77
C THR A 103 -4.30 10.33 2.97
N SER A 104 -4.39 10.18 1.65
CA SER A 104 -3.40 10.67 0.71
C SER A 104 -4.09 11.41 -0.43
N PHE A 105 -4.19 12.73 -0.28
CA PHE A 105 -4.55 13.63 -1.36
C PHE A 105 -3.36 14.47 -1.74
N TRP A 106 -3.29 14.87 -3.00
CA TRP A 106 -2.24 15.76 -3.46
C TRP A 106 -2.17 17.03 -2.61
N SER A 107 -0.98 17.35 -2.12
CA SER A 107 -0.69 18.43 -1.17
C SER A 107 -1.38 18.29 0.21
N ALA A 108 -1.86 17.11 0.55
CA ALA A 108 -2.47 16.81 1.86
C ALA A 108 -2.21 15.34 2.26
N GLU A 109 -1.04 14.83 1.91
CA GLU A 109 -0.62 13.46 2.17
C GLU A 109 -0.37 13.24 3.67
N GLY A 110 -0.72 12.06 4.15
CA GLY A 110 -0.47 11.64 5.52
C GLY A 110 -1.39 12.25 6.58
N LYS A 111 -2.54 12.81 6.19
CA LYS A 111 -3.53 13.29 7.16
C LYS A 111 -4.13 12.12 7.91
N MET A 112 -3.82 12.02 9.21
CA MET A 112 -4.39 11.00 10.09
C MET A 112 -5.84 11.33 10.44
N LEU A 113 -6.70 10.32 10.30
CA LEU A 113 -8.09 10.33 10.75
C LEU A 113 -8.25 9.32 11.87
N SER A 114 -8.86 9.75 12.97
CA SER A 114 -9.21 8.91 14.11
C SER A 114 -10.73 8.92 14.28
N GLN A 115 -11.34 7.74 14.25
CA GLN A 115 -12.80 7.59 14.27
C GLN A 115 -13.19 6.52 15.27
N LYS A 116 -14.17 6.82 16.13
CA LYS A 116 -14.73 5.79 17.02
C LYS A 116 -15.45 4.74 16.19
N LEU A 117 -15.35 3.48 16.58
CA LEU A 117 -16.04 2.39 15.89
C LEU A 117 -17.56 2.57 15.90
N THR A 118 -18.12 3.23 16.93
CA THR A 118 -19.53 3.61 16.97
C THR A 118 -19.94 4.60 15.87
N ASP A 119 -19.06 5.51 15.50
CA ASP A 119 -19.30 6.47 14.40
C ASP A 119 -19.26 5.79 13.02
N LEU A 120 -18.69 4.60 12.96
CA LEU A 120 -18.60 3.74 11.78
C LEU A 120 -19.67 2.63 11.78
N ASN A 121 -20.63 2.68 12.69
CA ASN A 121 -21.65 1.65 12.91
C ASN A 121 -21.07 0.24 13.18
N MET A 122 -19.90 0.20 13.80
CA MET A 122 -19.18 -1.05 14.13
C MET A 122 -19.41 -1.52 15.57
N GLU A 123 -20.37 -0.94 16.29
CA GLU A 123 -20.76 -1.37 17.64
C GLU A 123 -21.35 -2.79 17.62
N ARG A 124 -21.38 -3.45 18.78
CA ARG A 124 -21.98 -4.77 18.92
C ARG A 124 -23.47 -4.76 18.58
N SER A 125 -23.91 -5.75 17.83
CA SER A 125 -25.34 -5.90 17.55
C SER A 125 -26.09 -6.40 18.78
N TRP A 126 -27.16 -5.71 19.17
CA TRP A 126 -28.01 -6.11 20.27
C TRP A 126 -28.68 -7.51 20.07
N SER A 127 -28.87 -7.88 18.81
CA SER A 127 -29.50 -9.18 18.47
C SER A 127 -28.46 -10.31 18.31
N GLY A 128 -27.15 -10.02 18.32
CA GLY A 128 -26.10 -10.98 18.04
C GLY A 128 -26.14 -11.53 16.62
N HIS A 129 -26.88 -10.90 15.71
CA HIS A 129 -27.02 -11.29 14.32
C HIS A 129 -26.43 -10.24 13.38
N GLY A 130 -25.98 -10.71 12.22
CA GLY A 130 -25.44 -9.86 11.15
C GLY A 130 -23.96 -9.55 11.29
N ILE A 131 -23.40 -9.18 10.17
CA ILE A 131 -22.00 -8.73 10.06
C ILE A 131 -21.99 -7.21 9.91
N ARG A 132 -21.14 -6.53 10.65
CA ARG A 132 -20.84 -5.12 10.49
C ARG A 132 -19.47 -4.99 9.87
N ILE A 133 -19.34 -4.11 8.89
CA ILE A 133 -18.15 -4.02 8.05
C ILE A 133 -17.76 -2.56 7.88
N GLU A 134 -16.49 -2.27 8.09
CA GLU A 134 -15.81 -1.06 7.62
C GLU A 134 -14.67 -1.49 6.70
N LYS A 135 -14.81 -1.24 5.40
CA LYS A 135 -13.84 -1.60 4.37
C LYS A 135 -13.32 -0.35 3.68
N PHE A 136 -12.01 -0.25 3.52
CA PHE A 136 -11.37 0.80 2.75
C PHE A 136 -10.14 0.26 2.03
N GLY A 137 -9.70 0.98 0.99
CA GLY A 137 -8.56 0.55 0.20
C GLY A 137 -8.36 1.42 -1.02
N GLN A 138 -7.62 0.90 -1.97
CA GLN A 138 -7.35 1.54 -3.24
C GLN A 138 -7.45 0.52 -4.37
N VAL A 139 -8.15 0.89 -5.43
CA VAL A 139 -8.25 0.09 -6.65
C VAL A 139 -7.48 0.78 -7.76
N GLY A 140 -6.72 0.01 -8.54
CA GLY A 140 -5.89 0.48 -9.64
C GLY A 140 -4.39 0.31 -9.40
N SER A 141 -3.59 0.86 -10.31
CA SER A 141 -2.12 0.74 -10.30
C SER A 141 -1.42 1.64 -9.27
N MET A 142 -2.10 2.68 -8.78
CA MET A 142 -1.55 3.58 -7.77
C MET A 142 -2.00 3.13 -6.37
N PRO A 143 -1.13 2.51 -5.58
CA PRO A 143 -1.53 1.95 -4.28
C PRO A 143 -1.82 3.02 -3.22
N VAL A 144 -1.32 4.24 -3.42
CA VAL A 144 -1.53 5.38 -2.51
C VAL A 144 -2.16 6.53 -3.30
N ARG A 145 -3.49 6.66 -3.25
CA ARG A 145 -4.21 7.73 -3.96
C ARG A 145 -5.18 8.48 -3.03
N LYS A 146 -6.08 7.78 -2.35
CA LYS A 146 -6.98 8.33 -1.34
C LYS A 146 -6.57 7.91 0.07
N TRP A 147 -6.14 6.67 0.21
CA TRP A 147 -5.75 6.05 1.46
C TRP A 147 -4.32 5.56 1.37
N PHE A 148 -3.59 5.62 2.48
CA PHE A 148 -2.38 4.83 2.68
C PHE A 148 -2.76 3.39 3.03
N PRO A 149 -1.97 2.38 2.59
CA PRO A 149 -2.15 0.99 2.99
C PRO A 149 -1.71 0.77 4.45
N PHE A 150 -2.30 1.55 5.33
CA PHE A 150 -2.02 1.65 6.75
C PHE A 150 -3.32 1.71 7.55
N VAL A 151 -3.31 1.04 8.69
CA VAL A 151 -4.36 1.11 9.70
C VAL A 151 -3.73 1.01 11.08
N ALA A 152 -4.30 1.70 12.06
CA ALA A 152 -4.10 1.35 13.46
C ALA A 152 -5.45 1.29 14.17
N ILE A 153 -5.56 0.42 15.16
CA ILE A 153 -6.70 0.31 16.05
C ILE A 153 -6.25 0.56 17.48
N GLU A 154 -7.10 1.21 18.26
CA GLU A 154 -6.84 1.61 19.64
C GLU A 154 -7.90 1.07 20.59
N ASN A 155 -7.46 0.48 21.69
CA ASN A 155 -8.27 0.34 22.90
C ASN A 155 -7.91 1.52 23.83
N SER A 156 -8.78 2.51 23.87
CA SER A 156 -8.51 3.75 24.62
C SER A 156 -8.50 3.58 26.14
N GLU A 157 -9.17 2.55 26.68
CA GLU A 157 -9.18 2.25 28.10
C GLU A 157 -7.86 1.61 28.56
N LYS A 158 -7.26 0.77 27.70
CA LYS A 158 -6.04 0.01 28.02
C LYS A 158 -4.78 0.68 27.50
N ASN A 159 -4.89 1.73 26.69
CA ASN A 159 -3.78 2.33 25.92
C ASN A 159 -3.03 1.25 25.09
N GLU A 160 -3.77 0.40 24.43
CA GLU A 160 -3.23 -0.63 23.55
C GLU A 160 -3.49 -0.25 22.09
N PHE A 161 -2.45 -0.36 21.25
CA PHE A 161 -2.51 -0.06 19.83
C PHE A 161 -1.99 -1.25 19.02
N ILE A 162 -2.67 -1.56 17.93
CA ILE A 162 -2.17 -2.43 16.88
C ILE A 162 -2.09 -1.60 15.61
N GLY A 163 -0.89 -1.44 15.03
CA GLY A 163 -0.66 -0.79 13.74
C GLY A 163 -0.30 -1.81 12.68
N VAL A 164 -0.80 -1.64 11.48
CA VAL A 164 -0.50 -2.51 10.34
C VAL A 164 -0.16 -1.68 9.11
N GLN A 165 0.91 -2.06 8.43
CA GLN A 165 1.26 -1.57 7.10
C GLN A 165 1.24 -2.72 6.10
N LEU A 166 0.48 -2.56 5.02
CA LEU A 166 0.40 -3.54 3.93
C LEU A 166 1.34 -3.14 2.79
N TYR A 167 2.21 -4.05 2.35
CA TYR A 167 3.15 -3.86 1.25
C TYR A 167 2.58 -4.40 -0.05
N CYS A 168 1.54 -3.75 -0.55
CA CYS A 168 0.88 -4.12 -1.79
C CYS A 168 1.07 -3.02 -2.85
N PRO A 169 1.72 -3.30 -3.98
CA PRO A 169 2.00 -2.30 -5.02
C PRO A 169 0.84 -2.10 -6.00
N SER A 170 -0.30 -2.71 -5.76
CA SER A 170 -1.47 -2.67 -6.63
C SER A 170 -2.75 -2.43 -5.84
N SER A 171 -3.90 -2.90 -6.33
CA SER A 171 -5.17 -2.82 -5.62
C SER A 171 -5.13 -3.60 -4.31
N TRP A 172 -5.52 -2.95 -3.24
CA TRP A 172 -5.50 -3.49 -1.88
C TRP A 172 -6.74 -3.07 -1.10
N GLN A 173 -7.02 -3.81 -0.03
CA GLN A 173 -8.06 -3.46 0.95
C GLN A 173 -7.61 -3.78 2.36
N ILE A 174 -8.19 -3.05 3.30
CA ILE A 174 -8.19 -3.33 4.73
C ILE A 174 -9.65 -3.33 5.17
N GLU A 175 -10.00 -4.29 5.99
CA GLU A 175 -11.36 -4.48 6.46
C GLU A 175 -11.37 -4.77 7.96
N LEU A 176 -12.26 -4.08 8.68
CA LEU A 176 -12.71 -4.51 9.99
C LEU A 176 -14.07 -5.15 9.80
N PHE A 177 -14.25 -6.33 10.34
CA PHE A 177 -15.58 -6.90 10.45
C PHE A 177 -15.87 -7.41 11.84
N ARG A 178 -17.14 -7.35 12.19
CA ARG A 178 -17.65 -7.88 13.44
C ARG A 178 -18.80 -8.82 13.15
N TYR A 179 -18.61 -10.07 13.55
CA TYR A 179 -19.67 -11.05 13.56
C TYR A 179 -19.93 -11.48 15.00
N LYS A 180 -21.13 -11.21 15.52
CA LYS A 180 -21.45 -11.35 16.95
C LYS A 180 -20.56 -10.42 17.81
N GLU A 181 -19.76 -10.99 18.70
CA GLU A 181 -18.96 -10.24 19.66
C GLU A 181 -17.55 -9.86 19.13
N PRO A 182 -16.77 -10.79 18.56
CA PRO A 182 -15.40 -10.49 18.22
C PRO A 182 -15.28 -9.53 17.04
N LEU A 183 -14.32 -8.62 17.14
CA LEU A 183 -13.86 -7.78 16.03
C LEU A 183 -12.66 -8.47 15.37
N THR A 184 -12.65 -8.46 14.05
CA THR A 184 -11.53 -8.95 13.24
C THR A 184 -11.01 -7.83 12.35
N LEU A 185 -9.69 -7.65 12.33
CA LEU A 185 -8.98 -6.78 11.40
C LEU A 185 -8.24 -7.65 10.41
N LEU A 186 -8.44 -7.41 9.13
CA LEU A 186 -7.76 -8.13 8.05
C LEU A 186 -7.40 -7.19 6.90
N GLY A 187 -6.52 -7.64 6.02
CA GLY A 187 -6.19 -6.91 4.81
C GLY A 187 -5.28 -7.72 3.88
N GLY A 188 -5.18 -7.25 2.66
CA GLY A 188 -4.41 -7.88 1.60
C GLY A 188 -4.74 -7.28 0.25
N LEU A 189 -4.67 -8.08 -0.81
CA LEU A 189 -5.17 -7.71 -2.13
C LEU A 189 -6.65 -7.33 -2.06
N ALA A 190 -7.08 -6.37 -2.86
CA ALA A 190 -8.49 -6.09 -3.04
C ALA A 190 -9.23 -7.36 -3.49
N ASP A 191 -10.36 -7.65 -2.86
CA ASP A 191 -11.13 -8.86 -3.20
C ASP A 191 -11.89 -8.71 -4.52
N PHE A 192 -12.60 -9.77 -4.94
CA PHE A 192 -13.34 -9.76 -6.19
C PHE A 192 -14.48 -8.73 -6.19
N ASP A 193 -15.15 -8.52 -5.06
CA ASP A 193 -16.24 -7.55 -4.96
C ASP A 193 -15.72 -6.10 -5.00
N TYR A 194 -14.65 -5.80 -4.29
CA TYR A 194 -14.10 -4.45 -4.19
C TYR A 194 -13.23 -4.06 -5.39
N GLY A 195 -12.34 -4.96 -5.85
CA GLY A 195 -11.34 -4.65 -6.87
C GLY A 195 -11.34 -5.61 -8.08
N HIS A 196 -12.32 -6.49 -8.20
CA HIS A 196 -12.42 -7.51 -9.23
C HIS A 196 -11.20 -8.44 -9.31
N TRP A 197 -10.45 -8.55 -8.22
CA TRP A 197 -9.30 -9.45 -8.17
C TRP A 197 -9.76 -10.89 -8.05
N CYS A 198 -9.16 -11.75 -8.84
CA CYS A 198 -9.22 -13.20 -8.66
C CYS A 198 -7.92 -13.84 -9.10
N LYS A 199 -7.67 -15.05 -8.62
CA LYS A 199 -6.47 -15.81 -8.96
C LYS A 199 -6.80 -17.27 -9.20
N GLU A 200 -6.56 -17.75 -10.42
CA GLU A 200 -6.57 -19.16 -10.73
C GLU A 200 -5.27 -19.81 -10.26
N ILE A 201 -5.40 -20.94 -9.57
CA ILE A 201 -4.31 -21.75 -9.05
C ILE A 201 -4.52 -23.18 -9.57
N LYS A 202 -3.61 -23.67 -10.40
CA LYS A 202 -3.68 -25.00 -10.97
C LYS A 202 -3.37 -26.07 -9.92
N PRO A 203 -3.70 -27.34 -10.22
CA PRO A 203 -3.29 -28.48 -9.39
C PRO A 203 -1.80 -28.43 -9.04
N ASN A 204 -1.46 -28.62 -7.78
CA ASN A 204 -0.11 -28.59 -7.22
C ASN A 204 0.64 -27.24 -7.37
N GLU A 205 -0.07 -26.16 -7.69
CA GLU A 205 0.47 -24.80 -7.64
C GLU A 205 0.13 -24.11 -6.31
N SER A 206 0.87 -23.08 -5.99
CA SER A 206 0.65 -22.24 -4.82
C SER A 206 0.59 -20.76 -5.18
N PHE A 207 -0.03 -19.98 -4.31
CA PHE A 207 -0.06 -18.51 -4.38
C PHE A 207 0.35 -17.92 -3.04
N THR A 208 1.24 -16.93 -3.08
CA THR A 208 1.67 -16.18 -1.89
C THR A 208 1.17 -14.74 -1.97
N THR A 209 0.54 -14.26 -0.91
CA THR A 209 0.04 -12.89 -0.82
C THR A 209 1.18 -11.87 -0.69
N PRO A 210 0.93 -10.58 -0.97
CA PRO A 210 1.80 -9.50 -0.51
C PRO A 210 2.00 -9.56 1.01
N LYS A 211 3.11 -9.00 1.50
CA LYS A 211 3.42 -8.94 2.92
C LYS A 211 2.67 -7.82 3.63
N ALA A 212 2.42 -8.00 4.90
CA ALA A 212 2.03 -6.97 5.84
C ALA A 212 2.96 -6.98 7.05
N VAL A 213 3.13 -5.84 7.69
CA VAL A 213 3.86 -5.74 8.96
C VAL A 213 2.91 -5.27 10.04
N VAL A 214 2.89 -5.98 11.15
CA VAL A 214 2.04 -5.71 12.31
C VAL A 214 2.91 -5.30 13.50
N ALA A 215 2.57 -4.15 14.11
CA ALA A 215 3.22 -3.63 15.30
C ALA A 215 2.23 -3.53 16.46
N VAL A 216 2.68 -3.76 17.69
CA VAL A 216 1.88 -3.57 18.91
C VAL A 216 2.59 -2.61 19.83
N GLY A 217 1.88 -1.62 20.34
CA GLY A 217 2.44 -0.59 21.21
C GLY A 217 1.42 0.04 22.15
N ASP A 218 1.87 1.03 22.89
CA ASP A 218 1.10 1.78 23.87
C ASP A 218 0.63 3.16 23.36
N SER A 219 0.96 3.49 22.13
CA SER A 219 0.55 4.73 21.49
C SER A 219 0.61 4.62 19.97
N LEU A 220 -0.19 5.45 19.27
CA LEU A 220 -0.18 5.54 17.81
C LEU A 220 1.22 5.87 17.26
N LEU A 221 1.91 6.82 17.91
CA LEU A 221 3.27 7.22 17.50
C LEU A 221 4.24 6.06 17.61
N LYS A 222 4.14 5.26 18.69
CA LYS A 222 5.01 4.11 18.90
C LYS A 222 4.85 3.05 17.82
N VAL A 223 3.60 2.69 17.47
CA VAL A 223 3.37 1.70 16.40
C VAL A 223 3.80 2.23 15.04
N CYS A 224 3.60 3.51 14.74
CA CYS A 224 4.10 4.13 13.51
C CYS A 224 5.64 4.09 13.44
N ASP A 225 6.34 4.42 14.53
CA ASP A 225 7.81 4.35 14.60
C ASP A 225 8.33 2.93 14.36
N MET A 226 7.68 1.92 14.95
CA MET A 226 8.03 0.52 14.75
C MET A 226 7.82 0.08 13.29
N LEU A 227 6.71 0.49 12.66
CA LEU A 227 6.43 0.19 11.25
C LEU A 227 7.45 0.85 10.31
N VAL A 228 7.81 2.11 10.57
CA VAL A 228 8.85 2.82 9.80
C VAL A 228 10.20 2.12 9.93
N LYS A 229 10.60 1.73 11.15
CA LYS A 229 11.85 1.00 11.37
C LYS A 229 11.88 -0.37 10.69
N ALA A 230 10.73 -1.03 10.58
CA ALA A 230 10.64 -2.33 9.92
C ALA A 230 10.80 -2.27 8.39
N GLN A 231 10.58 -1.12 7.76
CA GLN A 231 10.68 -0.98 6.30
C GLN A 231 12.12 -1.13 5.79
N GLN A 232 13.11 -0.61 6.52
CA GLN A 232 14.54 -0.66 6.20
C GLN A 232 14.82 -0.58 4.69
N PRO A 233 14.46 0.53 4.01
CA PRO A 233 14.72 0.67 2.59
C PRO A 233 16.24 0.65 2.33
N ASP A 234 16.66 0.05 1.23
CA ASP A 234 18.02 0.16 0.76
C ASP A 234 18.31 1.62 0.41
N ILE A 235 19.22 2.24 1.13
CA ILE A 235 19.65 3.61 0.87
C ILE A 235 20.90 3.55 -0.01
N SER A 236 20.85 4.27 -1.13
CA SER A 236 22.04 4.45 -1.97
C SER A 236 23.15 5.15 -1.17
N PRO A 237 24.40 4.68 -1.21
CA PRO A 237 25.52 5.37 -0.55
C PRO A 237 25.66 6.84 -0.92
N VAL A 238 25.18 7.24 -2.10
CA VAL A 238 25.18 8.63 -2.56
C VAL A 238 24.20 9.49 -1.78
N ASP A 239 23.18 8.87 -1.16
CA ASP A 239 22.08 9.54 -0.48
C ASP A 239 22.04 9.30 1.04
N GLU A 240 23.10 8.65 1.60
CA GLU A 240 23.21 8.42 3.06
C GLU A 240 23.08 9.70 3.89
N ASP A 241 23.59 10.82 3.36
CA ASP A 241 23.55 12.14 4.01
C ASP A 241 22.23 12.90 3.78
N LEU A 242 21.21 12.28 3.15
CA LEU A 242 19.94 12.90 2.80
C LEU A 242 20.12 14.27 2.12
N PRO A 243 20.78 14.33 0.97
CA PRO A 243 21.12 15.60 0.34
C PRO A 243 19.88 16.37 -0.12
N VAL A 244 19.94 17.69 -0.03
CA VAL A 244 18.83 18.55 -0.45
C VAL A 244 18.70 18.55 -1.98
N ILE A 245 17.51 18.27 -2.47
CA ILE A 245 17.13 18.29 -3.88
C ILE A 245 16.28 19.54 -4.14
N PHE A 246 16.61 20.29 -5.17
CA PHE A 246 15.76 21.35 -5.71
C PHE A 246 15.19 20.91 -7.05
N ASN A 247 13.87 20.70 -7.09
CA ASN A 247 13.13 20.46 -8.32
C ASN A 247 12.64 21.82 -8.86
N GLU A 248 12.93 22.12 -10.14
CA GLU A 248 12.69 23.44 -10.71
C GLU A 248 11.25 23.68 -11.21
N TYR A 249 10.37 22.68 -11.20
CA TYR A 249 9.02 22.79 -11.78
C TYR A 249 8.28 24.05 -11.36
N CYS A 250 8.22 24.32 -10.05
CA CYS A 250 7.50 25.50 -9.54
C CYS A 250 8.15 26.85 -9.91
N THR A 251 9.33 26.86 -10.49
CA THR A 251 9.99 28.06 -10.99
C THR A 251 9.78 28.32 -12.47
N SER A 252 9.54 27.26 -13.25
CA SER A 252 9.40 27.34 -14.71
C SER A 252 8.04 26.89 -15.25
N TRP A 253 7.27 26.14 -14.44
CA TRP A 253 5.98 25.56 -14.83
C TRP A 253 6.03 24.74 -16.13
N GLY A 254 7.05 23.89 -16.26
CA GLY A 254 7.26 23.05 -17.43
C GLY A 254 7.90 23.79 -18.62
N ASN A 255 8.67 24.83 -18.33
CA ASN A 255 9.48 25.52 -19.32
C ASN A 255 10.94 25.65 -18.87
N PRO A 256 11.67 24.53 -18.75
CA PRO A 256 13.04 24.48 -18.24
C PRO A 256 14.06 24.92 -19.32
N THR A 257 14.02 26.20 -19.71
CA THR A 257 15.00 26.74 -20.66
C THR A 257 16.38 26.76 -20.02
N ILE A 258 17.44 26.72 -20.84
CA ILE A 258 18.85 26.82 -20.38
C ILE A 258 19.03 28.07 -19.51
N GLU A 259 18.47 29.21 -19.93
CA GLU A 259 18.50 30.45 -19.17
C GLU A 259 17.84 30.35 -17.79
N ASN A 260 16.66 29.75 -17.72
CA ASN A 260 15.93 29.55 -16.43
C ASN A 260 16.71 28.60 -15.50
N LEU A 261 17.25 27.53 -16.04
CA LEU A 261 18.06 26.57 -15.29
C LEU A 261 19.37 27.21 -14.79
N GLU A 262 20.06 28.00 -15.63
CA GLU A 262 21.28 28.70 -15.22
C GLU A 262 21.01 29.73 -14.13
N LYS A 263 19.93 30.52 -14.28
CA LYS A 263 19.52 31.51 -13.27
C LYS A 263 19.21 30.84 -11.92
N THR A 264 18.60 29.65 -11.97
CA THR A 264 18.31 28.84 -10.77
C THR A 264 19.60 28.28 -10.18
N ALA A 265 20.46 27.66 -10.99
CA ALA A 265 21.72 27.10 -10.56
C ALA A 265 22.62 28.14 -9.88
N LYS A 266 22.70 29.33 -10.45
CA LYS A 266 23.45 30.46 -9.89
C LYS A 266 22.95 30.88 -8.50
N LYS A 267 21.63 30.85 -8.28
CA LYS A 267 21.04 31.19 -6.96
C LYS A 267 21.27 30.07 -5.92
N LEU A 268 21.33 28.82 -6.37
CA LEU A 268 21.53 27.67 -5.52
C LEU A 268 23.01 27.41 -5.17
N GLN A 269 23.93 28.02 -5.91
CA GLN A 269 25.36 27.86 -5.63
C GLN A 269 25.71 28.23 -4.19
N GLY A 270 26.31 27.29 -3.45
CA GLY A 270 26.70 27.49 -2.06
C GLY A 270 25.56 27.49 -1.02
N SER A 271 24.32 27.21 -1.43
CA SER A 271 23.15 27.20 -0.53
C SER A 271 23.00 25.92 0.30
N GLY A 272 23.80 24.88 0.03
CA GLY A 272 23.65 23.55 0.64
C GLY A 272 22.77 22.59 -0.20
N VAL A 273 22.13 23.06 -1.27
CA VAL A 273 21.46 22.21 -2.23
C VAL A 273 22.48 21.41 -3.01
N LYS A 274 22.31 20.10 -3.14
CA LYS A 274 23.19 19.19 -3.88
C LYS A 274 22.69 18.94 -5.30
N TYR A 275 21.40 18.69 -5.48
CA TYR A 275 20.81 18.36 -6.77
C TYR A 275 19.91 19.46 -7.29
N LEU A 276 20.06 19.79 -8.58
CA LEU A 276 19.08 20.57 -9.35
C LEU A 276 18.43 19.65 -10.37
N VAL A 277 17.14 19.38 -10.16
CA VAL A 277 16.35 18.49 -11.01
C VAL A 277 15.57 19.32 -12.03
N MET A 278 15.79 19.04 -13.30
CA MET A 278 14.98 19.53 -14.41
C MET A 278 13.72 18.65 -14.48
N ASP A 279 12.57 19.28 -14.32
CA ASP A 279 11.26 18.64 -14.31
C ASP A 279 10.63 18.60 -15.71
N SER A 280 9.32 18.40 -15.79
CA SER A 280 8.56 18.30 -17.02
C SER A 280 8.83 19.46 -18.00
N GLY A 281 8.64 19.18 -19.29
CA GLY A 281 8.84 20.16 -20.37
C GLY A 281 10.18 20.05 -21.10
N TRP A 282 11.17 19.34 -20.56
CA TRP A 282 12.45 19.13 -21.24
C TRP A 282 12.31 18.33 -22.55
N TYR A 283 11.19 17.59 -22.70
CA TYR A 283 10.84 16.74 -23.84
C TYR A 283 9.76 17.36 -24.75
N LYS A 284 9.22 18.54 -24.41
CA LYS A 284 8.09 19.09 -25.17
C LYS A 284 8.47 19.44 -26.60
N GLU A 285 7.57 19.13 -27.52
CA GLU A 285 7.64 19.58 -28.90
C GLU A 285 7.35 21.07 -29.02
N GLU A 286 7.73 21.66 -30.16
CA GLU A 286 7.77 23.11 -30.36
C GLU A 286 6.42 23.80 -30.17
N ASP A 287 5.32 23.19 -30.66
CA ASP A 287 3.98 23.75 -30.68
C ASP A 287 3.03 23.06 -29.70
N LYS A 288 3.56 22.26 -28.77
CA LYS A 288 2.78 21.52 -27.79
C LYS A 288 3.14 21.92 -26.35
N ASN A 289 2.17 21.73 -25.47
CA ASN A 289 2.44 21.80 -24.04
C ASN A 289 3.13 20.50 -23.56
N TRP A 290 3.83 20.57 -22.45
CA TRP A 290 4.56 19.42 -21.92
C TRP A 290 3.65 18.22 -21.60
N TRP A 291 2.40 18.46 -21.15
CA TRP A 291 1.43 17.40 -20.84
C TRP A 291 0.84 16.69 -22.06
N GLU A 292 1.04 17.20 -23.27
CA GLU A 292 0.54 16.61 -24.52
C GLU A 292 1.49 15.56 -25.10
N THR A 293 2.75 15.52 -24.62
CA THR A 293 3.82 14.65 -25.14
C THR A 293 4.49 13.80 -24.04
N ILE A 294 3.85 13.66 -22.87
CA ILE A 294 4.29 12.71 -21.83
C ILE A 294 4.36 11.30 -22.44
N GLY A 295 5.47 10.61 -22.24
CA GLY A 295 5.70 9.25 -22.75
C GLY A 295 6.79 9.17 -23.82
N ASP A 296 6.90 10.16 -24.69
CA ASP A 296 7.89 10.14 -25.79
C ASP A 296 9.33 10.37 -25.33
N TRP A 297 9.53 11.10 -24.25
CA TRP A 297 10.82 11.36 -23.60
C TRP A 297 11.97 11.75 -24.53
N ASN A 298 11.66 12.42 -25.64
CA ASN A 298 12.62 12.94 -26.60
C ASN A 298 13.07 14.34 -26.19
N VAL A 299 14.37 14.58 -26.16
CA VAL A 299 14.90 15.90 -25.79
C VAL A 299 14.42 16.99 -26.78
N SER A 300 13.80 18.03 -26.23
CA SER A 300 13.34 19.18 -27.03
C SER A 300 14.51 19.85 -27.73
N LYS A 301 14.54 19.80 -29.07
CA LYS A 301 15.57 20.47 -29.88
C LYS A 301 15.50 21.99 -29.82
N LYS A 302 14.31 22.53 -29.52
CA LYS A 302 14.11 23.97 -29.34
C LYS A 302 14.72 24.46 -28.03
N LEU A 303 14.43 23.76 -26.93
CA LEU A 303 14.95 24.14 -25.59
C LEU A 303 16.45 23.81 -25.47
N PHE A 304 16.88 22.71 -26.06
CA PHE A 304 18.22 22.17 -25.93
C PHE A 304 18.81 21.80 -27.29
N PRO A 305 19.14 22.81 -28.13
CA PRO A 305 19.63 22.57 -29.49
C PRO A 305 20.93 21.75 -29.52
N ASN A 306 21.75 21.82 -28.46
CA ASN A 306 23.02 21.09 -28.32
C ASN A 306 22.84 19.84 -27.40
N GLY A 307 21.60 19.48 -27.05
CA GLY A 307 21.27 18.37 -26.18
C GLY A 307 21.48 18.66 -24.68
N LEU A 308 21.22 17.64 -23.84
CA LEU A 308 21.29 17.79 -22.39
C LEU A 308 22.71 17.87 -21.82
N LYS A 309 23.75 17.55 -22.63
CA LYS A 309 25.13 17.62 -22.15
C LYS A 309 25.52 19.03 -21.76
N GLU A 310 25.14 20.02 -22.56
CA GLU A 310 25.41 21.45 -22.29
C GLU A 310 24.79 21.89 -20.98
N VAL A 311 23.52 21.51 -20.74
CA VAL A 311 22.80 21.81 -19.51
C VAL A 311 23.46 21.16 -18.30
N ASN A 312 23.83 19.89 -18.43
CA ASN A 312 24.47 19.14 -17.34
C ASN A 312 25.83 19.76 -16.98
N ASP A 313 26.62 20.15 -17.98
CA ASP A 313 27.91 20.78 -17.76
C ASP A 313 27.74 22.18 -17.11
N MET A 314 26.75 22.94 -17.53
CA MET A 314 26.41 24.23 -16.93
C MET A 314 26.01 24.04 -15.45
N ILE A 315 25.08 23.13 -15.11
CA ILE A 315 24.67 22.88 -13.73
C ILE A 315 25.88 22.47 -12.87
N LYS A 316 26.72 21.59 -13.37
CA LYS A 316 27.96 21.15 -12.68
C LYS A 316 28.92 22.30 -12.43
N SER A 317 29.01 23.30 -13.34
CA SER A 317 29.88 24.46 -13.16
C SER A 317 29.52 25.32 -11.95
N TYR A 318 28.26 25.23 -11.47
CA TYR A 318 27.79 25.86 -10.23
C TYR A 318 27.93 24.96 -9.00
N GLY A 319 28.61 23.80 -9.13
CA GLY A 319 28.80 22.87 -7.99
C GLY A 319 27.60 22.00 -7.65
N LEU A 320 26.61 21.94 -8.53
CA LEU A 320 25.39 21.15 -8.35
C LEU A 320 25.45 19.85 -9.17
N VAL A 321 24.69 18.85 -8.75
CA VAL A 321 24.49 17.61 -9.51
C VAL A 321 23.20 17.73 -10.32
N PRO A 322 23.24 17.56 -11.68
CA PRO A 322 22.05 17.62 -12.50
C PRO A 322 21.19 16.37 -12.30
N GLY A 323 19.90 16.59 -12.19
CA GLY A 323 18.86 15.55 -12.18
C GLY A 323 17.84 15.78 -13.29
N ILE A 324 17.07 14.76 -13.60
CA ILE A 324 16.01 14.79 -14.61
C ILE A 324 14.79 14.00 -14.12
N TRP A 325 13.61 14.53 -14.36
CA TRP A 325 12.34 13.91 -13.98
C TRP A 325 11.74 13.10 -15.14
N PHE A 326 11.14 11.98 -14.80
CA PHE A 326 10.33 11.13 -15.67
C PHE A 326 9.06 10.70 -14.96
N GLU A 327 7.98 10.51 -15.69
CA GLU A 327 6.75 9.88 -15.25
C GLU A 327 6.45 8.65 -16.11
N MET A 328 6.57 7.45 -15.53
CA MET A 328 6.45 6.18 -16.26
C MET A 328 5.03 5.61 -16.28
N GLU A 329 4.12 6.16 -15.48
CA GLU A 329 2.75 5.67 -15.33
C GLU A 329 1.77 6.31 -16.33
N ASN A 330 2.16 7.40 -16.97
CA ASN A 330 1.29 8.16 -17.86
C ASN A 330 1.85 8.23 -19.28
N VAL A 331 0.94 8.11 -20.25
CA VAL A 331 1.18 8.35 -21.67
C VAL A 331 0.14 9.34 -22.17
N ALA A 332 0.58 10.43 -22.77
CA ALA A 332 -0.32 11.45 -23.28
C ALA A 332 -1.00 10.98 -24.58
N PRO A 333 -2.23 11.50 -24.88
CA PRO A 333 -2.97 11.09 -26.08
C PRO A 333 -2.28 11.36 -27.41
N LEU A 334 -1.32 12.29 -27.44
CA LEU A 334 -0.54 12.64 -28.64
C LEU A 334 0.86 12.03 -28.64
N SER A 335 1.19 11.19 -27.68
CA SER A 335 2.44 10.41 -27.67
C SER A 335 2.47 9.42 -28.84
N GLN A 336 3.67 9.14 -29.33
CA GLN A 336 3.91 8.19 -30.41
C GLN A 336 4.11 6.74 -29.92
N ILE A 337 4.14 6.54 -28.60
CA ILE A 337 4.28 5.22 -27.96
C ILE A 337 2.96 4.46 -28.01
#